data_04353c8f7fb5a2123313dfc2e34a8347
#
_entry.id   04353c8f7fb5a2123313dfc2e34a8347
#
_cell.length_a   1.000
_cell.length_b   1.000
_cell.length_c   1.000
_cell.angle_alpha   90.00
_cell.angle_beta   90.00
_cell.angle_gamma   90.00
#
_symmetry.space_group_name_H-M   'P 1'
#
loop_
_entity.id
_entity.type
_entity.pdbx_description
1 polymer ?
#
loop_
_entity_poly.entity_id
_entity_poly.type
_entity_poly.pdbx_seq_one_letter_code
_entity_poly.pdbx_strand_id
1 'polypeptide(L)'
;ANTDKLMHETSNHLVEAGGKRMRPVLTLLCSHLGDSKKYEVIQAATVIELTHLGTLYHDDVMDEADLRRGVPTAHSIWGNNTAILTGDVLFARASQVVSGLGQRALLMQAQTFERLVLGQLHETVGNEDNDELEFYIQVLKDKTGSLIALAAQLGALLSDAEESYLEPLGEFGEAVGVAFQLMDDVIDIQSDDDDSGKFPGTDLRAQVPTLPVILLRKKTDAASVELLELIDAGLVSDADLQKAVAQLRSHPVMEESIAAAVEWAEKAKRSLGPLPQGSVKKALEAFADAVVERRG
;
A
#
# COMPACT_ATOMS: atom_id res chain seq x y z
N ALA A 1 35.84 4.12 0.59
CA ALA A 1 35.36 5.53 0.41
C ALA A 1 34.22 5.60 -0.63
N ASN A 2 34.37 4.92 -1.79
CA ASN A 2 33.33 4.96 -2.84
C ASN A 2 32.05 4.18 -2.46
N THR A 3 32.16 3.06 -1.76
CA THR A 3 31.02 2.22 -1.37
C THR A 3 30.11 2.94 -0.35
N ASP A 4 30.73 3.59 0.65
CA ASP A 4 29.95 4.33 1.67
C ASP A 4 29.22 5.53 1.07
N LYS A 5 29.84 6.24 0.10
CA LYS A 5 29.22 7.34 -0.61
C LYS A 5 28.04 6.87 -1.46
N LEU A 6 28.21 5.79 -2.25
CA LEU A 6 27.17 5.21 -3.05
C LEU A 6 25.99 4.76 -2.18
N MET A 7 26.26 4.08 -1.06
CA MET A 7 25.23 3.65 -0.13
C MET A 7 24.45 4.82 0.46
N HIS A 8 25.13 5.91 0.80
CA HIS A 8 24.44 7.13 1.27
C HIS A 8 23.54 7.73 0.20
N GLU A 9 24.05 7.88 -1.03
CA GLU A 9 23.28 8.43 -2.15
C GLU A 9 22.04 7.56 -2.47
N THR A 10 22.23 6.23 -2.59
CA THR A 10 21.15 5.32 -2.92
C THR A 10 20.10 5.22 -1.82
N SER A 11 20.51 5.11 -0.54
CA SER A 11 19.56 5.00 0.59
C SER A 11 18.71 6.26 0.79
N ASN A 12 19.22 7.44 0.44
CA ASN A 12 18.49 8.70 0.56
C ASN A 12 17.63 9.03 -0.66
N HIS A 13 17.84 8.40 -1.79
CA HIS A 13 17.20 8.73 -3.06
C HIS A 13 15.66 8.82 -2.95
N LEU A 14 15.00 7.74 -2.50
CA LEU A 14 13.54 7.76 -2.32
C LEU A 14 13.08 8.54 -1.08
N VAL A 15 13.96 8.75 -0.10
CA VAL A 15 13.66 9.63 1.04
C VAL A 15 13.54 11.09 0.55
N GLU A 16 14.49 11.54 -0.26
CA GLU A 16 14.55 12.91 -0.81
C GLU A 16 13.49 13.14 -1.89
N ALA A 17 13.10 12.12 -2.64
CA ALA A 17 12.00 12.17 -3.60
C ALA A 17 10.63 12.48 -2.97
N GLY A 18 10.53 12.52 -1.64
CA GLY A 18 9.31 12.91 -0.93
C GLY A 18 8.40 11.72 -0.57
N GLY A 19 7.10 11.98 -0.56
CA GLY A 19 6.06 11.02 -0.19
C GLY A 19 5.19 11.51 0.96
N LYS A 20 3.96 11.02 1.05
CA LYS A 20 2.95 11.47 2.03
C LYS A 20 3.27 11.05 3.48
N ARG A 21 4.23 10.14 3.69
CA ARG A 21 4.64 9.63 5.02
C ARG A 21 3.47 9.16 5.90
N MET A 22 2.42 8.63 5.30
CA MET A 22 1.18 8.26 6.00
C MET A 22 1.42 7.20 7.08
N ARG A 23 2.30 6.22 6.82
CA ARG A 23 2.60 5.14 7.79
C ARG A 23 3.29 5.67 9.06
N PRO A 24 4.42 6.40 8.99
CA PRO A 24 5.01 7.00 10.19
C PRO A 24 4.08 8.00 10.87
N VAL A 25 3.28 8.78 10.13
CA VAL A 25 2.26 9.67 10.73
C VAL A 25 1.23 8.88 11.52
N LEU A 26 0.77 7.74 11.00
CA LEU A 26 -0.16 6.86 11.72
C LEU A 26 0.47 6.30 13.00
N THR A 27 1.73 5.89 12.96
CA THR A 27 2.47 5.43 14.17
C THR A 27 2.49 6.52 15.22
N LEU A 28 2.84 7.75 14.84
CA LEU A 28 2.85 8.90 15.75
C LEU A 28 1.45 9.25 16.26
N LEU A 29 0.42 9.17 15.43
CA LEU A 29 -0.96 9.43 15.82
C LEU A 29 -1.43 8.41 16.87
N CYS A 30 -1.24 7.11 16.62
CA CYS A 30 -1.64 6.05 17.56
C CYS A 30 -0.88 6.11 18.89
N SER A 31 0.35 6.66 18.92
CA SER A 31 1.11 6.84 20.15
C SER A 31 0.44 7.79 21.15
N HIS A 32 -0.46 8.66 20.70
CA HIS A 32 -1.22 9.53 21.59
C HIS A 32 -2.31 8.82 22.41
N LEU A 33 -2.47 7.51 22.22
CA LEU A 33 -3.26 6.66 23.13
C LEU A 33 -2.52 6.33 24.42
N GLY A 34 -1.19 6.56 24.47
CA GLY A 34 -0.32 6.41 25.61
C GLY A 34 0.62 7.62 25.76
N ASP A 35 1.88 7.37 26.17
CA ASP A 35 2.92 8.40 26.26
C ASP A 35 3.63 8.61 24.90
N SER A 36 3.11 9.54 24.11
CA SER A 36 3.65 9.87 22.78
C SER A 36 5.03 10.54 22.79
N LYS A 37 5.58 10.89 23.98
CA LYS A 37 6.89 11.54 24.09
C LYS A 37 8.05 10.55 24.17
N LYS A 38 7.77 9.26 24.28
CA LYS A 38 8.79 8.22 24.33
C LYS A 38 9.59 8.19 23.04
N TYR A 39 10.91 8.08 23.19
CA TYR A 39 11.82 8.03 22.02
C TYR A 39 11.58 6.78 21.15
N GLU A 40 11.17 5.69 21.76
CA GLU A 40 10.82 4.42 21.12
C GLU A 40 9.71 4.58 20.09
N VAL A 41 8.80 5.54 20.25
CA VAL A 41 7.75 5.87 19.29
C VAL A 41 8.36 6.42 17.98
N ILE A 42 9.37 7.28 18.09
CA ILE A 42 10.08 7.81 16.90
C ILE A 42 10.85 6.69 16.21
N GLN A 43 11.49 5.81 16.99
CA GLN A 43 12.18 4.65 16.43
C GLN A 43 11.21 3.70 15.72
N ALA A 44 10.00 3.47 16.28
CA ALA A 44 8.97 2.69 15.60
C ALA A 44 8.56 3.30 14.27
N ALA A 45 8.26 4.60 14.23
CA ALA A 45 7.93 5.31 13.00
C ALA A 45 9.07 5.20 11.96
N THR A 46 10.33 5.21 12.42
CA THR A 46 11.51 5.00 11.56
C THR A 46 11.57 3.57 11.03
N VAL A 47 11.34 2.56 11.85
CA VAL A 47 11.30 1.14 11.41
C VAL A 47 10.24 0.94 10.33
N ILE A 48 9.05 1.48 10.53
CA ILE A 48 7.96 1.41 9.56
C ILE A 48 8.34 2.05 8.23
N GLU A 49 8.93 3.25 8.24
CA GLU A 49 9.33 3.93 7.00
C GLU A 49 10.50 3.23 6.31
N LEU A 50 11.51 2.76 7.04
CA LEU A 50 12.62 2.01 6.46
C LEU A 50 12.14 0.70 5.81
N THR A 51 11.23 -0.02 6.46
CA THR A 51 10.62 -1.23 5.90
C THR A 51 9.88 -0.89 4.61
N HIS A 52 9.03 0.14 4.62
CA HIS A 52 8.31 0.57 3.42
C HIS A 52 9.25 1.00 2.27
N LEU A 53 10.29 1.79 2.59
CA LEU A 53 11.25 2.19 1.56
C LEU A 53 11.99 0.99 0.98
N GLY A 54 12.40 0.03 1.82
CA GLY A 54 13.04 -1.20 1.36
C GLY A 54 12.16 -1.97 0.38
N THR A 55 10.84 -2.10 0.66
CA THR A 55 9.92 -2.74 -0.30
C THR A 55 9.86 -1.97 -1.61
N LEU A 56 9.77 -0.63 -1.59
CA LEU A 56 9.72 0.16 -2.82
C LEU A 56 10.95 -0.02 -3.71
N TYR A 57 12.16 -0.17 -3.14
CA TYR A 57 13.35 -0.45 -3.94
C TYR A 57 13.29 -1.80 -4.64
N HIS A 58 12.70 -2.81 -4.00
CA HIS A 58 12.53 -4.14 -4.57
C HIS A 58 11.38 -4.17 -5.57
N ASP A 59 10.24 -3.53 -5.24
CA ASP A 59 9.08 -3.43 -6.12
C ASP A 59 9.47 -2.75 -7.45
N ASP A 60 10.21 -1.62 -7.40
CA ASP A 60 10.68 -0.92 -8.60
C ASP A 60 11.47 -1.82 -9.55
N VAL A 61 12.27 -2.76 -9.00
CA VAL A 61 13.03 -3.72 -9.81
C VAL A 61 12.13 -4.82 -10.38
N MET A 62 11.18 -5.33 -9.59
CA MET A 62 10.27 -6.39 -10.01
C MET A 62 9.27 -5.91 -11.06
N ASP A 63 8.82 -4.66 -10.90
CA ASP A 63 7.85 -4.02 -11.80
C ASP A 63 8.52 -3.36 -13.02
N GLU A 64 9.86 -3.38 -13.10
CA GLU A 64 10.65 -2.67 -14.13
C GLU A 64 10.25 -1.19 -14.26
N ALA A 65 9.94 -0.54 -13.14
CA ALA A 65 9.37 0.80 -13.10
C ALA A 65 10.44 1.87 -13.38
N ASP A 66 10.28 2.69 -14.41
CA ASP A 66 11.22 3.76 -14.77
C ASP A 66 11.22 4.91 -13.75
N LEU A 67 10.06 5.24 -13.19
CA LEU A 67 9.84 6.39 -12.32
C LEU A 67 9.16 5.99 -11.00
N ARG A 68 9.61 6.61 -9.89
CA ARG A 68 8.96 6.55 -8.59
C ARG A 68 8.90 7.95 -7.96
N ARG A 69 7.70 8.39 -7.57
CA ARG A 69 7.50 9.74 -7.00
C ARG A 69 8.01 10.88 -7.92
N GLY A 70 7.91 10.68 -9.24
CA GLY A 70 8.33 11.66 -10.23
C GLY A 70 9.84 11.73 -10.50
N VAL A 71 10.65 10.87 -9.86
CA VAL A 71 12.08 10.75 -10.13
C VAL A 71 12.41 9.38 -10.72
N PRO A 72 13.52 9.23 -11.49
CA PRO A 72 13.99 7.94 -11.97
C PRO A 72 14.19 6.97 -10.80
N THR A 73 13.84 5.70 -10.99
CA THR A 73 14.03 4.66 -9.96
C THR A 73 15.51 4.34 -9.73
N ALA A 74 15.83 3.78 -8.59
CA ALA A 74 17.21 3.44 -8.25
C ALA A 74 17.81 2.42 -9.24
N HIS A 75 17.02 1.47 -9.72
CA HIS A 75 17.50 0.50 -10.69
C HIS A 75 17.77 1.13 -12.06
N SER A 76 17.02 2.14 -12.48
CA SER A 76 17.26 2.88 -13.72
C SER A 76 18.55 3.70 -13.66
N ILE A 77 18.93 4.21 -12.47
CA ILE A 77 20.14 5.04 -12.28
C ILE A 77 21.38 4.17 -12.03
N TRP A 78 21.29 3.19 -11.12
CA TRP A 78 22.44 2.43 -10.60
C TRP A 78 22.40 0.93 -10.91
N GLY A 79 21.37 0.46 -11.61
CA GLY A 79 21.18 -0.94 -11.97
C GLY A 79 20.51 -1.78 -10.87
N ASN A 80 19.94 -2.92 -11.28
CA ASN A 80 19.13 -3.80 -10.43
C ASN A 80 19.87 -4.25 -9.16
N ASN A 81 21.15 -4.67 -9.31
CA ASN A 81 21.92 -5.15 -8.16
C ASN A 81 22.08 -4.10 -7.08
N THR A 82 22.31 -2.84 -7.45
CA THR A 82 22.44 -1.73 -6.50
C THR A 82 21.10 -1.44 -5.82
N ALA A 83 20.00 -1.43 -6.56
CA ALA A 83 18.67 -1.22 -6.01
C ALA A 83 18.29 -2.31 -5.00
N ILE A 84 18.48 -3.60 -5.36
CA ILE A 84 18.20 -4.73 -4.46
C ILE A 84 19.03 -4.63 -3.17
N LEU A 85 20.35 -4.42 -3.29
CA LEU A 85 21.24 -4.30 -2.13
C LEU A 85 20.91 -3.08 -1.26
N THR A 86 20.41 -1.99 -1.86
CA THR A 86 19.93 -0.82 -1.10
C THR A 86 18.70 -1.18 -0.28
N GLY A 87 17.72 -1.89 -0.86
CA GLY A 87 16.56 -2.41 -0.14
C GLY A 87 16.97 -3.31 1.04
N ASP A 88 17.91 -4.23 0.82
CA ASP A 88 18.44 -5.13 1.86
C ASP A 88 19.09 -4.36 3.02
N VAL A 89 19.85 -3.30 2.71
CA VAL A 89 20.43 -2.44 3.76
C VAL A 89 19.34 -1.71 4.55
N LEU A 90 18.28 -1.23 3.92
CA LEU A 90 17.16 -0.60 4.62
C LEU A 90 16.45 -1.59 5.55
N PHE A 91 16.21 -2.83 5.11
CA PHE A 91 15.66 -3.89 5.97
C PHE A 91 16.60 -4.25 7.12
N ALA A 92 17.91 -4.34 6.88
CA ALA A 92 18.88 -4.57 7.93
C ALA A 92 18.89 -3.44 8.96
N ARG A 93 18.74 -2.18 8.53
CA ARG A 93 18.63 -1.02 9.43
C ARG A 93 17.32 -1.04 10.22
N ALA A 94 16.21 -1.34 9.59
CA ALA A 94 14.93 -1.52 10.28
C ALA A 94 15.04 -2.60 11.37
N SER A 95 15.65 -3.76 11.05
CA SER A 95 15.88 -4.87 11.98
C SER A 95 16.79 -4.46 13.16
N GLN A 96 17.85 -3.70 12.90
CA GLN A 96 18.72 -3.17 13.95
C GLN A 96 17.97 -2.25 14.91
N VAL A 97 17.15 -1.33 14.39
CA VAL A 97 16.39 -0.40 15.23
C VAL A 97 15.34 -1.15 16.06
N VAL A 98 14.54 -2.02 15.42
CA VAL A 98 13.46 -2.72 16.13
C VAL A 98 13.97 -3.70 17.19
N SER A 99 15.19 -4.25 17.02
CA SER A 99 15.81 -5.13 18.03
C SER A 99 16.01 -4.44 19.40
N GLY A 100 16.15 -3.12 19.41
CA GLY A 100 16.23 -2.31 20.62
C GLY A 100 14.86 -1.95 21.25
N LEU A 101 13.74 -2.21 20.52
CA LEU A 101 12.38 -1.87 20.98
C LEU A 101 11.68 -2.99 21.76
N GLY A 102 12.37 -4.08 22.01
CA GLY A 102 11.88 -5.23 22.76
C GLY A 102 11.39 -6.37 21.88
N GLN A 103 11.33 -7.56 22.50
CA GLN A 103 11.05 -8.82 21.79
C GLN A 103 9.71 -8.80 21.05
N ARG A 104 8.69 -8.16 21.62
CA ARG A 104 7.36 -8.12 21.03
C ARG A 104 7.34 -7.31 19.74
N ALA A 105 7.91 -6.10 19.76
CA ALA A 105 8.01 -5.26 18.57
C ALA A 105 8.80 -5.94 17.45
N LEU A 106 9.91 -6.61 17.79
CA LEU A 106 10.70 -7.38 16.85
C LEU A 106 9.90 -8.52 16.22
N LEU A 107 9.14 -9.28 17.01
CA LEU A 107 8.30 -10.39 16.51
C LEU A 107 7.21 -9.86 15.56
N MET A 108 6.50 -8.80 15.96
CA MET A 108 5.45 -8.18 15.14
C MET A 108 6.01 -7.69 13.80
N GLN A 109 7.17 -7.04 13.82
CA GLN A 109 7.83 -6.58 12.59
C GLN A 109 8.25 -7.75 11.70
N ALA A 110 8.82 -8.83 12.27
CA ALA A 110 9.22 -10.01 11.50
C ALA A 110 8.03 -10.71 10.84
N GLN A 111 6.93 -10.90 11.58
CA GLN A 111 5.68 -11.47 11.06
C GLN A 111 5.05 -10.61 9.97
N THR A 112 5.08 -9.29 10.14
CA THR A 112 4.57 -8.37 9.12
C THR A 112 5.42 -8.42 7.87
N PHE A 113 6.75 -8.48 8.01
CA PHE A 113 7.65 -8.59 6.86
C PHE A 113 7.44 -9.91 6.10
N GLU A 114 7.25 -11.02 6.81
CA GLU A 114 6.87 -12.30 6.19
C GLU A 114 5.56 -12.17 5.40
N ARG A 115 4.52 -11.57 5.98
CA ARG A 115 3.24 -11.32 5.27
C ARG A 115 3.43 -10.47 4.01
N LEU A 116 4.24 -9.39 4.08
CA LEU A 116 4.56 -8.55 2.93
C LEU A 116 5.17 -9.36 1.79
N VAL A 117 6.18 -10.18 2.09
CA VAL A 117 6.86 -11.01 1.10
C VAL A 117 5.93 -12.07 0.51
N LEU A 118 5.11 -12.72 1.35
CA LEU A 118 4.12 -13.71 0.88
C LEU A 118 3.04 -13.03 0.03
N GLY A 119 2.57 -11.82 0.39
CA GLY A 119 1.61 -11.05 -0.41
C GLY A 119 2.18 -10.72 -1.80
N GLN A 120 3.45 -10.28 -1.88
CA GLN A 120 4.13 -10.03 -3.14
C GLN A 120 4.31 -11.32 -3.96
N LEU A 121 4.65 -12.43 -3.31
CA LEU A 121 4.79 -13.72 -3.98
C LEU A 121 3.45 -14.22 -4.54
N HIS A 122 2.36 -14.11 -3.77
CA HIS A 122 1.02 -14.48 -4.21
C HIS A 122 0.59 -13.64 -5.41
N GLU A 123 0.82 -12.34 -5.38
CA GLU A 123 0.53 -11.46 -6.53
C GLU A 123 1.30 -11.88 -7.79
N THR A 124 2.59 -12.25 -7.63
CA THR A 124 3.45 -12.67 -8.75
C THR A 124 3.05 -14.03 -9.32
N VAL A 125 2.70 -14.99 -8.45
CA VAL A 125 2.35 -16.37 -8.88
C VAL A 125 0.92 -16.45 -9.39
N GLY A 126 0.01 -15.62 -8.86
CA GLY A 126 -1.40 -15.62 -9.21
C GLY A 126 -2.23 -16.64 -8.43
N ASN A 127 -3.50 -16.72 -8.80
CA ASN A 127 -4.51 -17.56 -8.14
C ASN A 127 -4.77 -18.82 -8.96
N GLU A 128 -4.64 -20.00 -8.36
CA GLU A 128 -4.92 -21.27 -9.04
C GLU A 128 -6.31 -21.87 -8.70
N ASP A 129 -6.83 -21.69 -7.48
CA ASP A 129 -7.98 -22.45 -6.98
C ASP A 129 -9.02 -21.67 -6.14
N ASN A 130 -8.84 -20.35 -5.88
CA ASN A 130 -9.73 -19.59 -5.01
C ASN A 130 -10.66 -18.63 -5.78
N ASP A 131 -11.67 -18.08 -5.11
CA ASP A 131 -12.43 -16.93 -5.64
C ASP A 131 -11.45 -15.78 -5.91
N GLU A 132 -11.47 -15.26 -7.14
CA GLU A 132 -10.54 -14.23 -7.60
C GLU A 132 -10.60 -12.97 -6.72
N LEU A 133 -11.79 -12.58 -6.27
CA LEU A 133 -11.98 -11.42 -5.40
C LEU A 133 -11.44 -11.68 -4.00
N GLU A 134 -11.69 -12.85 -3.42
CA GLU A 134 -11.18 -13.20 -2.10
C GLU A 134 -9.65 -13.25 -2.09
N PHE A 135 -9.07 -13.87 -3.11
CA PHE A 135 -7.61 -13.91 -3.30
C PHE A 135 -7.03 -12.51 -3.44
N TYR A 136 -7.60 -11.67 -4.31
CA TYR A 136 -7.15 -10.29 -4.50
C TYR A 136 -7.19 -9.50 -3.20
N ILE A 137 -8.28 -9.53 -2.45
CA ILE A 137 -8.39 -8.85 -1.15
C ILE A 137 -7.34 -9.37 -0.15
N GLN A 138 -7.04 -10.68 -0.17
CA GLN A 138 -6.00 -11.24 0.71
C GLN A 138 -4.61 -10.72 0.34
N VAL A 139 -4.29 -10.61 -0.95
CA VAL A 139 -3.04 -9.98 -1.41
C VAL A 139 -2.94 -8.54 -0.92
N LEU A 140 -4.01 -7.74 -1.04
CA LEU A 140 -4.02 -6.35 -0.55
C LEU A 140 -3.81 -6.26 0.97
N LYS A 141 -4.40 -7.17 1.74
CA LYS A 141 -4.20 -7.25 3.19
C LYS A 141 -2.74 -7.53 3.54
N ASP A 142 -2.12 -8.47 2.84
CA ASP A 142 -0.77 -8.90 3.15
C ASP A 142 0.28 -7.92 2.63
N LYS A 143 0.16 -7.47 1.39
CA LYS A 143 1.12 -6.55 0.75
C LYS A 143 1.03 -5.12 1.30
N THR A 144 -0.17 -4.60 1.53
CA THR A 144 -0.39 -3.20 1.92
C THR A 144 -0.93 -3.04 3.33
N GLY A 145 -1.98 -3.78 3.68
CA GLY A 145 -2.68 -3.67 4.97
C GLY A 145 -1.80 -4.02 6.16
N SER A 146 -0.97 -5.04 6.03
CA SER A 146 -0.14 -5.56 7.13
C SER A 146 0.82 -4.52 7.71
N LEU A 147 1.49 -3.73 6.87
CA LEU A 147 2.42 -2.69 7.34
C LEU A 147 1.70 -1.48 7.91
N ILE A 148 0.50 -1.15 7.44
CA ILE A 148 -0.34 -0.09 8.01
C ILE A 148 -0.87 -0.53 9.39
N ALA A 149 -1.27 -1.80 9.52
CA ALA A 149 -1.64 -2.40 10.80
C ALA A 149 -0.48 -2.35 11.81
N LEU A 150 0.71 -2.78 11.40
CA LEU A 150 1.91 -2.71 12.24
C LEU A 150 2.23 -1.27 12.66
N ALA A 151 2.07 -0.30 11.76
CA ALA A 151 2.32 1.12 12.06
C ALA A 151 1.41 1.61 13.19
N ALA A 152 0.12 1.31 13.12
CA ALA A 152 -0.85 1.66 14.18
C ALA A 152 -0.54 0.94 15.49
N GLN A 153 -0.28 -0.36 15.45
CA GLN A 153 -0.01 -1.19 16.62
C GLN A 153 1.30 -0.81 17.32
N LEU A 154 2.40 -0.56 16.58
CA LEU A 154 3.67 -0.17 17.19
C LEU A 154 3.57 1.22 17.84
N GLY A 155 2.79 2.15 17.27
CA GLY A 155 2.54 3.44 17.90
C GLY A 155 1.90 3.30 19.28
N ALA A 156 0.87 2.48 19.41
CA ALA A 156 0.21 2.20 20.69
C ALA A 156 1.09 1.39 21.63
N LEU A 157 1.70 0.31 21.14
CA LEU A 157 2.55 -0.57 21.96
C LEU A 157 3.70 0.19 22.63
N LEU A 158 4.42 1.00 21.86
CA LEU A 158 5.65 1.65 22.35
C LEU A 158 5.39 2.98 23.08
N SER A 159 4.15 3.43 23.10
CA SER A 159 3.68 4.50 23.98
C SER A 159 3.09 4.01 25.28
N ASP A 160 3.13 2.69 25.57
CA ASP A 160 2.48 2.05 26.72
C ASP A 160 0.96 2.31 26.78
N ALA A 161 0.29 2.35 25.62
CA ALA A 161 -1.16 2.39 25.56
C ALA A 161 -1.78 1.07 26.09
N GLU A 162 -3.07 1.08 26.39
CA GLU A 162 -3.75 -0.12 26.85
C GLU A 162 -3.65 -1.26 25.82
N GLU A 163 -3.33 -2.45 26.30
CA GLU A 163 -3.17 -3.67 25.49
C GLU A 163 -4.41 -3.97 24.63
N SER A 164 -5.59 -3.68 25.16
CA SER A 164 -6.88 -3.87 24.50
C SER A 164 -7.05 -3.05 23.19
N TYR A 165 -6.20 -2.05 22.94
CA TYR A 165 -6.27 -1.24 21.72
C TYR A 165 -5.48 -1.85 20.56
N LEU A 166 -4.58 -2.80 20.80
CA LEU A 166 -3.68 -3.30 19.76
C LEU A 166 -4.41 -4.07 18.66
N GLU A 167 -5.35 -4.96 19.02
CA GLU A 167 -6.13 -5.72 18.05
C GLU A 167 -7.02 -4.81 17.21
N PRO A 168 -7.87 -3.92 17.81
CA PRO A 168 -8.65 -2.93 17.05
C PRO A 168 -7.81 -2.05 16.10
N LEU A 169 -6.62 -1.62 16.52
CA LEU A 169 -5.72 -0.85 15.68
C LEU A 169 -5.11 -1.67 14.54
N GLY A 170 -4.86 -2.95 14.76
CA GLY A 170 -4.45 -3.88 13.71
C GLY A 170 -5.52 -4.04 12.64
N GLU A 171 -6.78 -4.31 13.07
CA GLU A 171 -7.93 -4.39 12.17
C GLU A 171 -8.18 -3.09 11.40
N PHE A 172 -8.06 -1.94 12.10
CA PHE A 172 -8.14 -0.62 11.49
C PHE A 172 -7.11 -0.45 10.37
N GLY A 173 -5.85 -0.71 10.67
CA GLY A 173 -4.76 -0.53 9.72
C GLY A 173 -4.88 -1.44 8.51
N GLU A 174 -5.26 -2.72 8.72
CA GLU A 174 -5.48 -3.66 7.63
C GLU A 174 -6.63 -3.19 6.73
N ALA A 175 -7.76 -2.79 7.30
CA ALA A 175 -8.92 -2.34 6.54
C ALA A 175 -8.65 -1.03 5.78
N VAL A 176 -7.96 -0.07 6.39
CA VAL A 176 -7.51 1.16 5.73
C VAL A 176 -6.57 0.85 4.56
N GLY A 177 -5.64 -0.11 4.74
CA GLY A 177 -4.73 -0.52 3.69
C GLY A 177 -5.44 -1.09 2.48
N VAL A 178 -6.47 -1.92 2.69
CA VAL A 178 -7.32 -2.43 1.61
C VAL A 178 -8.09 -1.30 0.95
N ALA A 179 -8.77 -0.43 1.72
CA ALA A 179 -9.51 0.72 1.16
C ALA A 179 -8.61 1.62 0.32
N PHE A 180 -7.36 1.86 0.79
CA PHE A 180 -6.37 2.66 0.08
C PHE A 180 -6.06 2.07 -1.29
N GLN A 181 -5.82 0.76 -1.37
CA GLN A 181 -5.44 0.10 -2.61
C GLN A 181 -6.62 0.02 -3.58
N LEU A 182 -7.83 -0.28 -3.08
CA LEU A 182 -9.04 -0.26 -3.91
C LEU A 182 -9.30 1.13 -4.53
N MET A 183 -8.99 2.20 -3.81
CA MET A 183 -9.07 3.56 -4.37
C MET A 183 -7.94 3.86 -5.35
N ASP A 184 -6.74 3.32 -5.16
CA ASP A 184 -5.67 3.45 -6.15
C ASP A 184 -6.05 2.79 -7.48
N ASP A 185 -6.70 1.60 -7.46
CA ASP A 185 -7.24 0.95 -8.67
C ASP A 185 -8.27 1.83 -9.39
N VAL A 186 -9.16 2.47 -8.63
CA VAL A 186 -10.16 3.39 -9.20
C VAL A 186 -9.49 4.62 -9.81
N ILE A 187 -8.51 5.19 -9.13
CA ILE A 187 -7.78 6.38 -9.56
C ILE A 187 -6.96 6.09 -10.82
N ASP A 188 -6.35 4.90 -10.93
CA ASP A 188 -5.61 4.50 -12.15
C ASP A 188 -6.48 4.58 -13.40
N ILE A 189 -7.78 4.30 -13.28
CA ILE A 189 -8.73 4.38 -14.39
C ILE A 189 -9.32 5.79 -14.54
N GLN A 190 -9.59 6.52 -13.44
CA GLN A 190 -10.34 7.79 -13.45
C GLN A 190 -9.46 9.03 -13.63
N SER A 191 -8.15 8.96 -13.36
CA SER A 191 -7.25 10.12 -13.49
C SER A 191 -7.16 10.58 -14.95
N ASP A 192 -7.07 11.90 -15.15
CA ASP A 192 -6.82 12.49 -16.45
C ASP A 192 -5.32 12.57 -16.75
N ASP A 193 -4.95 12.55 -18.04
CA ASP A 193 -3.57 12.53 -18.53
C ASP A 193 -2.69 13.68 -17.98
N ASP A 194 -3.29 14.79 -17.57
CA ASP A 194 -2.59 16.01 -17.16
C ASP A 194 -2.16 16.03 -15.67
N ASP A 195 -2.80 15.23 -14.78
CA ASP A 195 -2.61 15.38 -13.33
C ASP A 195 -1.51 14.50 -12.73
N SER A 196 -1.20 13.34 -13.30
CA SER A 196 -0.27 12.38 -12.70
C SER A 196 1.03 12.16 -13.47
N GLY A 197 1.12 12.61 -14.72
CA GLY A 197 2.24 12.31 -15.62
C GLY A 197 2.34 10.83 -16.02
N LYS A 198 1.31 10.04 -15.72
CA LYS A 198 1.13 8.64 -16.12
C LYS A 198 -0.09 8.52 -17.02
N PHE A 199 -0.03 7.67 -18.03
CA PHE A 199 -1.20 7.32 -18.82
C PHE A 199 -2.18 6.54 -17.94
N PRO A 200 -3.49 6.88 -17.95
CA PRO A 200 -4.52 6.10 -17.24
C PRO A 200 -4.55 4.65 -17.73
N GLY A 201 -4.85 3.72 -16.83
CA GLY A 201 -4.95 2.30 -17.14
C GLY A 201 -3.59 1.61 -17.25
N THR A 202 -2.60 2.06 -16.49
CA THR A 202 -1.29 1.39 -16.40
C THR A 202 -1.45 -0.06 -15.97
N ASP A 203 -2.30 -0.34 -14.97
CA ASP A 203 -2.57 -1.67 -14.46
C ASP A 203 -3.31 -2.54 -15.50
N LEU A 204 -4.24 -1.94 -16.27
CA LEU A 204 -4.90 -2.64 -17.39
C LEU A 204 -3.89 -3.06 -18.45
N ARG A 205 -2.95 -2.19 -18.83
CA ARG A 205 -1.89 -2.50 -19.80
C ARG A 205 -0.98 -3.61 -19.30
N ALA A 206 -0.66 -3.59 -18.02
CA ALA A 206 0.15 -4.62 -17.36
C ALA A 206 -0.63 -5.94 -17.13
N GLN A 207 -1.92 -5.98 -17.49
CA GLN A 207 -2.83 -7.10 -17.23
C GLN A 207 -2.93 -7.50 -15.74
N VAL A 208 -2.75 -6.53 -14.84
CA VAL A 208 -2.95 -6.74 -13.41
C VAL A 208 -4.47 -6.80 -13.13
N PRO A 209 -4.97 -7.86 -12.47
CA PRO A 209 -6.39 -8.00 -12.16
C PRO A 209 -6.79 -7.08 -11.00
N THR A 210 -7.11 -5.82 -11.29
CA THR A 210 -7.61 -4.84 -10.31
C THR A 210 -9.11 -5.04 -10.04
N LEU A 211 -9.62 -4.44 -8.96
CA LEU A 211 -11.02 -4.62 -8.56
C LEU A 211 -12.04 -4.34 -9.68
N PRO A 212 -11.94 -3.24 -10.47
CA PRO A 212 -12.87 -3.00 -11.56
C PRO A 212 -12.93 -4.14 -12.59
N VAL A 213 -11.77 -4.74 -12.93
CA VAL A 213 -11.70 -5.87 -13.87
C VAL A 213 -12.27 -7.14 -13.26
N ILE A 214 -11.96 -7.43 -12.00
CA ILE A 214 -12.51 -8.59 -11.27
C ILE A 214 -14.04 -8.51 -11.18
N LEU A 215 -14.59 -7.32 -10.93
CA LEU A 215 -16.05 -7.12 -10.93
C LEU A 215 -16.64 -7.22 -12.33
N LEU A 216 -15.94 -6.71 -13.37
CA LEU A 216 -16.37 -6.83 -14.75
C LEU A 216 -16.49 -8.28 -15.20
N ARG A 217 -15.56 -9.16 -14.81
CA ARG A 217 -15.60 -10.62 -15.10
C ARG A 217 -16.84 -11.32 -14.54
N LYS A 218 -17.47 -10.74 -13.52
CA LYS A 218 -18.73 -11.29 -12.95
C LYS A 218 -19.99 -10.83 -13.71
N LYS A 219 -19.87 -9.93 -14.69
CA LYS A 219 -20.99 -9.43 -15.51
C LYS A 219 -21.20 -10.32 -16.74
N THR A 220 -22.46 -10.42 -17.18
CA THR A 220 -22.86 -11.30 -18.30
C THR A 220 -23.59 -10.58 -19.43
N ASP A 221 -23.80 -9.28 -19.31
CA ASP A 221 -24.38 -8.48 -20.38
C ASP A 221 -23.39 -8.27 -21.54
N ALA A 222 -23.91 -8.02 -22.73
CA ALA A 222 -23.12 -7.97 -23.95
C ALA A 222 -22.02 -6.89 -23.95
N ALA A 223 -22.28 -5.73 -23.34
CA ALA A 223 -21.32 -4.63 -23.27
C ALA A 223 -20.15 -4.97 -22.35
N SER A 224 -20.44 -5.61 -21.21
CA SER A 224 -19.41 -6.10 -20.26
C SER A 224 -18.53 -7.18 -20.88
N VAL A 225 -19.12 -8.10 -21.63
CA VAL A 225 -18.40 -9.19 -22.32
C VAL A 225 -17.49 -8.60 -23.42
N GLU A 226 -18.00 -7.67 -24.25
CA GLU A 226 -17.18 -7.02 -25.31
C GLU A 226 -15.99 -6.25 -24.70
N LEU A 227 -16.22 -5.53 -23.60
CA LEU A 227 -15.14 -4.81 -22.91
C LEU A 227 -14.09 -5.76 -22.34
N LEU A 228 -14.54 -6.87 -21.71
CA LEU A 228 -13.64 -7.88 -21.16
C LEU A 228 -12.80 -8.56 -22.26
N GLU A 229 -13.42 -8.91 -23.39
CA GLU A 229 -12.69 -9.45 -24.56
C GLU A 229 -11.63 -8.49 -25.09
N LEU A 230 -11.90 -7.17 -25.08
CA LEU A 230 -10.92 -6.15 -25.44
C LEU A 230 -9.74 -6.11 -24.44
N ILE A 231 -10.02 -6.19 -23.15
CA ILE A 231 -8.98 -6.18 -22.10
C ILE A 231 -8.13 -7.46 -22.18
N ASP A 232 -8.77 -8.63 -22.28
CA ASP A 232 -8.09 -9.94 -22.29
C ASP A 232 -7.29 -10.18 -23.59
N ALA A 233 -7.61 -9.48 -24.69
CA ALA A 233 -6.82 -9.52 -25.93
C ALA A 233 -5.43 -8.87 -25.77
N GLY A 234 -5.19 -8.17 -24.69
CA GLY A 234 -3.97 -7.41 -24.43
C GLY A 234 -4.01 -6.01 -25.05
N LEU A 235 -3.82 -4.99 -24.25
CA LEU A 235 -3.92 -3.59 -24.63
C LEU A 235 -2.57 -3.07 -25.18
N VAL A 236 -2.10 -3.66 -26.28
CA VAL A 236 -0.76 -3.37 -26.86
C VAL A 236 -0.71 -1.97 -27.45
N SER A 237 -1.79 -1.52 -28.14
CA SER A 237 -1.84 -0.19 -28.72
C SER A 237 -2.41 0.85 -27.75
N ASP A 238 -1.94 2.09 -27.85
CA ASP A 238 -2.50 3.20 -27.05
C ASP A 238 -3.98 3.44 -27.36
N ALA A 239 -4.40 3.19 -28.62
CA ALA A 239 -5.79 3.33 -29.02
C ALA A 239 -6.72 2.31 -28.34
N ASP A 240 -6.27 1.04 -28.19
CA ASP A 240 -7.03 0.00 -27.50
C ASP A 240 -7.10 0.30 -26.00
N LEU A 241 -5.99 0.75 -25.39
CA LEU A 241 -5.97 1.17 -24.00
C LEU A 241 -6.94 2.32 -23.75
N GLN A 242 -6.87 3.39 -24.55
CA GLN A 242 -7.78 4.53 -24.43
C GLN A 242 -9.24 4.12 -24.58
N LYS A 243 -9.54 3.22 -25.53
CA LYS A 243 -10.89 2.67 -25.70
C LYS A 243 -11.35 1.91 -24.47
N ALA A 244 -10.52 1.01 -23.94
CA ALA A 244 -10.84 0.22 -22.75
C ALA A 244 -11.05 1.11 -21.52
N VAL A 245 -10.14 2.07 -21.27
CA VAL A 245 -10.25 3.04 -20.17
C VAL A 245 -11.53 3.87 -20.29
N ALA A 246 -11.85 4.41 -21.48
CA ALA A 246 -13.05 5.21 -21.67
C ALA A 246 -14.35 4.42 -21.43
N GLN A 247 -14.39 3.16 -21.86
CA GLN A 247 -15.54 2.28 -21.61
C GLN A 247 -15.63 1.91 -20.12
N LEU A 248 -14.51 1.55 -19.49
CA LEU A 248 -14.49 1.18 -18.07
C LEU A 248 -14.88 2.35 -17.17
N ARG A 249 -14.39 3.58 -17.45
CA ARG A 249 -14.78 4.81 -16.71
C ARG A 249 -16.28 5.03 -16.62
N SER A 250 -17.02 4.69 -17.68
CA SER A 250 -18.47 4.85 -17.73
C SER A 250 -19.23 3.61 -17.29
N HIS A 251 -18.53 2.52 -16.97
CA HIS A 251 -19.15 1.25 -16.61
C HIS A 251 -19.59 1.24 -15.14
N PRO A 252 -20.74 0.63 -14.78
CA PRO A 252 -21.23 0.54 -13.40
C PRO A 252 -20.26 -0.08 -12.41
N VAL A 253 -19.33 -0.93 -12.84
CA VAL A 253 -18.31 -1.54 -11.96
C VAL A 253 -17.40 -0.50 -11.29
N MET A 254 -17.27 0.70 -11.86
CA MET A 254 -16.50 1.78 -11.21
C MET A 254 -17.19 2.28 -9.95
N GLU A 255 -18.52 2.47 -10.01
CA GLU A 255 -19.31 2.85 -8.82
C GLU A 255 -19.30 1.71 -7.79
N GLU A 256 -19.37 0.45 -8.23
CA GLU A 256 -19.28 -0.73 -7.37
C GLU A 256 -17.89 -0.79 -6.68
N SER A 257 -16.81 -0.47 -7.40
CA SER A 257 -15.44 -0.45 -6.85
C SER A 257 -15.26 0.66 -5.82
N ILE A 258 -15.80 1.86 -6.09
CA ILE A 258 -15.79 2.96 -5.12
C ILE A 258 -16.59 2.57 -3.87
N ALA A 259 -17.78 1.98 -4.03
CA ALA A 259 -18.60 1.54 -2.92
C ALA A 259 -17.88 0.49 -2.06
N ALA A 260 -17.14 -0.45 -2.67
CA ALA A 260 -16.34 -1.42 -1.96
C ALA A 260 -15.21 -0.76 -1.15
N ALA A 261 -14.50 0.22 -1.73
CA ALA A 261 -13.47 0.97 -1.01
C ALA A 261 -14.04 1.73 0.20
N VAL A 262 -15.20 2.39 0.03
CA VAL A 262 -15.92 3.07 1.12
C VAL A 262 -16.34 2.07 2.20
N GLU A 263 -16.82 0.89 1.84
CA GLU A 263 -17.19 -0.14 2.83
C GLU A 263 -15.99 -0.59 3.67
N TRP A 264 -14.81 -0.74 3.07
CA TRP A 264 -13.59 -1.05 3.80
C TRP A 264 -13.16 0.08 4.73
N ALA A 265 -13.30 1.35 4.33
CA ALA A 265 -13.06 2.50 5.20
C ALA A 265 -14.04 2.53 6.39
N GLU A 266 -15.32 2.23 6.15
CA GLU A 266 -16.34 2.10 7.22
C GLU A 266 -16.01 0.91 8.15
N LYS A 267 -15.52 -0.22 7.61
CA LYS A 267 -15.04 -1.35 8.41
C LYS A 267 -13.89 -0.92 9.32
N ALA A 268 -12.94 -0.15 8.80
CA ALA A 268 -11.86 0.41 9.59
C ALA A 268 -12.37 1.30 10.73
N LYS A 269 -13.31 2.20 10.47
CA LYS A 269 -13.92 3.04 11.53
C LYS A 269 -14.64 2.22 12.59
N ARG A 270 -15.35 1.16 12.19
CA ARG A 270 -16.03 0.25 13.14
C ARG A 270 -15.06 -0.47 14.09
N SER A 271 -13.87 -0.87 13.61
CA SER A 271 -12.87 -1.53 14.49
C SER A 271 -12.39 -0.60 15.62
N LEU A 272 -12.45 0.72 15.44
CA LEU A 272 -12.11 1.69 16.48
C LEU A 272 -13.13 1.74 17.63
N GLY A 273 -14.20 0.94 17.62
CA GLY A 273 -15.23 0.92 18.65
C GLY A 273 -14.68 0.89 20.07
N PRO A 274 -13.73 0.00 20.40
CA PRO A 274 -13.15 -0.12 21.76
C PRO A 274 -12.28 1.05 22.21
N LEU A 275 -11.80 1.89 21.29
CA LEU A 275 -10.94 3.03 21.63
C LEU A 275 -11.70 4.11 22.39
N PRO A 276 -11.05 4.86 23.32
CA PRO A 276 -11.68 5.94 24.04
C PRO A 276 -12.11 7.07 23.11
N GLN A 277 -13.23 7.70 23.44
CA GLN A 277 -13.67 8.89 22.72
C GLN A 277 -12.68 10.03 22.90
N GLY A 278 -12.26 10.68 21.80
CA GLY A 278 -11.29 11.77 21.87
C GLY A 278 -10.70 12.18 20.53
N SER A 279 -9.69 13.03 20.59
CA SER A 279 -9.04 13.58 19.40
C SER A 279 -8.34 12.49 18.56
N VAL A 280 -7.74 11.48 19.19
CA VAL A 280 -7.05 10.40 18.49
C VAL A 280 -8.03 9.57 17.67
N LYS A 281 -9.14 9.12 18.26
CA LYS A 281 -10.16 8.36 17.56
C LYS A 281 -10.73 9.14 16.38
N LYS A 282 -11.07 10.41 16.60
CA LYS A 282 -11.55 11.29 15.51
C LYS A 282 -10.53 11.47 14.39
N ALA A 283 -9.25 11.57 14.73
CA ALA A 283 -8.20 11.69 13.73
C ALA A 283 -8.00 10.39 12.95
N LEU A 284 -8.16 9.22 13.59
CA LEU A 284 -8.13 7.92 12.91
C LEU A 284 -9.36 7.74 11.99
N GLU A 285 -10.54 8.14 12.44
CA GLU A 285 -11.76 8.15 11.60
C GLU A 285 -11.54 9.04 10.36
N ALA A 286 -11.06 10.27 10.56
CA ALA A 286 -10.73 11.19 9.46
C ALA A 286 -9.61 10.66 8.54
N PHE A 287 -8.66 9.89 9.07
CA PHE A 287 -7.63 9.22 8.27
C PHE A 287 -8.24 8.18 7.33
N ALA A 288 -9.23 7.40 7.80
CA ALA A 288 -9.94 6.44 6.97
C ALA A 288 -10.78 7.14 5.89
N ASP A 289 -11.48 8.24 6.25
CA ASP A 289 -12.26 9.04 5.29
C ASP A 289 -11.36 9.65 4.20
N ALA A 290 -10.21 10.23 4.58
CA ALA A 290 -9.26 10.82 3.65
C ALA A 290 -8.69 9.83 2.61
N VAL A 291 -8.70 8.53 2.92
CA VAL A 291 -8.25 7.48 1.99
C VAL A 291 -9.23 7.33 0.83
N VAL A 292 -10.53 7.43 1.07
CA VAL A 292 -11.58 7.22 0.05
C VAL A 292 -12.08 8.53 -0.58
N GLU A 293 -11.78 9.68 0.03
CA GLU A 293 -12.08 11.00 -0.54
C GLU A 293 -11.02 11.48 -1.54
N ARG A 294 -9.95 10.72 -1.72
CA ARG A 294 -8.89 11.03 -2.69
C ARG A 294 -9.50 11.12 -4.09
N ARG A 295 -9.26 12.26 -4.73
CA ARG A 295 -9.45 12.43 -6.17
C ARG A 295 -8.08 12.40 -6.82
N GLY A 296 -7.95 11.72 -7.95
CA GLY A 296 -6.70 11.60 -8.69
C GLY A 296 -6.12 12.95 -9.07
#